data_9b4685ecc54d546fd27b68a6511bd3d2
#
_entry.id   9b4685ecc54d546fd27b68a6511bd3d2
#
_cell.length_a   1.000
_cell.length_b   1.000
_cell.length_c   1.000
_cell.angle_alpha   90.00
_cell.angle_beta   90.00
_cell.angle_gamma   90.00
#
_symmetry.space_group_name_H-M   'P 1'
#
loop_
_entity.id
_entity.type
_entity.pdbx_description
1 polymer ?
#
loop_
_entity_poly.entity_id
_entity_poly.type
_entity_poly.pdbx_seq_one_letter_code
_entity_poly.pdbx_strand_id
1 'polypeptide(L)'
;MGHFEDYEHFLTELDRVWTECARVLVGGGRICCVVGDVCIPRKQGGRHYLVPLHSDIQVRARKLGLDCLTPILWHKIANGAMEAQGNGAGFYGKPYQPGGIIKNDIEHILFLRKGGEYRSAPMMQKALSMLTREEMQAWQRSIWTDLRGASTRSGHPAPYPVELAERLIKLFSFAGDTVLDPFAGTGSTSQAAIIAGRNSIANEIEPAYFEIAARSLRKVARRVRFTGAVEARLDVDRGRAMRSAAV
;
A
#
# COMPACT_ATOMS: atom_id res chain seq x y z
N MET A 1 -4.94 3.82 -13.48
CA MET A 1 -5.66 2.53 -13.38
C MET A 1 -6.09 2.17 -14.78
N GLY A 2 -5.52 1.07 -15.34
CA GLY A 2 -5.90 0.59 -16.66
C GLY A 2 -7.38 0.22 -16.70
N HIS A 3 -7.97 0.33 -17.86
CA HIS A 3 -9.30 -0.24 -18.09
C HIS A 3 -9.23 -1.73 -17.81
N PHE A 4 -9.99 -2.22 -16.84
CA PHE A 4 -10.12 -3.66 -16.60
C PHE A 4 -11.06 -4.22 -17.68
N GLU A 5 -10.51 -4.52 -18.84
CA GLU A 5 -11.26 -5.28 -19.85
C GLU A 5 -11.49 -6.71 -19.37
N ASP A 6 -10.59 -7.23 -18.53
CA ASP A 6 -10.70 -8.52 -17.88
C ASP A 6 -10.20 -8.46 -16.42
N TYR A 7 -11.13 -8.47 -15.48
CA TYR A 7 -10.83 -8.43 -14.06
C TYR A 7 -10.09 -9.69 -13.57
N GLU A 8 -10.43 -10.85 -14.09
CA GLU A 8 -9.75 -12.10 -13.73
C GLU A 8 -8.31 -12.12 -14.22
N HIS A 9 -8.05 -11.56 -15.41
CA HIS A 9 -6.69 -11.39 -15.90
C HIS A 9 -5.88 -10.47 -14.98
N PHE A 10 -6.44 -9.34 -14.56
CA PHE A 10 -5.79 -8.45 -13.61
C PHE A 10 -5.45 -9.17 -12.28
N LEU A 11 -6.38 -9.94 -11.72
CA LEU A 11 -6.11 -10.71 -10.51
C LEU A 11 -5.01 -11.76 -10.73
N THR A 12 -4.95 -12.35 -11.91
CA THR A 12 -3.92 -13.33 -12.27
C THR A 12 -2.53 -12.67 -12.34
N GLU A 13 -2.43 -11.47 -12.89
CA GLU A 13 -1.16 -10.71 -12.87
C GLU A 13 -0.75 -10.32 -11.44
N LEU A 14 -1.70 -9.95 -10.59
CA LEU A 14 -1.43 -9.72 -9.17
C LEU A 14 -0.93 -11.00 -8.48
N ASP A 15 -1.49 -12.17 -8.78
CA ASP A 15 -1.04 -13.45 -8.19
C ASP A 15 0.44 -13.72 -8.50
N ARG A 16 0.93 -13.33 -9.69
CA ARG A 16 2.35 -13.43 -10.03
C ARG A 16 3.20 -12.55 -9.12
N VAL A 17 2.75 -11.32 -8.86
CA VAL A 17 3.45 -10.40 -7.95
C VAL A 17 3.45 -10.95 -6.53
N TRP A 18 2.31 -11.43 -6.04
CA TRP A 18 2.22 -12.02 -4.69
C TRP A 18 3.11 -13.26 -4.55
N THR A 19 3.19 -14.09 -5.58
CA THR A 19 4.06 -15.27 -5.60
C THR A 19 5.53 -14.88 -5.48
N GLU A 20 5.98 -13.87 -6.22
CA GLU A 20 7.36 -13.40 -6.15
C GLU A 20 7.66 -12.69 -4.82
N CYS A 21 6.72 -11.90 -4.31
CA CYS A 21 6.84 -11.32 -2.97
C CYS A 21 6.95 -12.42 -1.91
N ALA A 22 6.10 -13.45 -1.97
CA ALA A 22 6.17 -14.58 -1.04
C ALA A 22 7.47 -15.37 -1.19
N ARG A 23 8.03 -15.52 -2.40
CA ARG A 23 9.30 -16.20 -2.64
C ARG A 23 10.45 -15.53 -1.90
N VAL A 24 10.57 -14.21 -1.99
CA VAL A 24 11.68 -13.45 -1.40
C VAL A 24 11.47 -13.06 0.06
N LEU A 25 10.23 -13.15 0.56
CA LEU A 25 9.87 -12.83 1.93
C LEU A 25 10.49 -13.85 2.90
N VAL A 26 10.98 -13.38 4.03
CA VAL A 26 11.47 -14.26 5.10
C VAL A 26 10.33 -15.07 5.73
N GLY A 27 10.63 -16.20 6.36
CA GLY A 27 9.66 -16.98 7.14
C GLY A 27 8.99 -16.10 8.21
N GLY A 28 7.69 -16.25 8.40
CA GLY A 28 6.90 -15.40 9.30
C GLY A 28 6.73 -13.94 8.87
N GLY A 29 7.36 -13.53 7.77
CA GLY A 29 7.26 -12.18 7.21
C GLY A 29 5.86 -11.87 6.69
N ARG A 30 5.58 -10.59 6.46
CA ARG A 30 4.25 -10.11 6.05
C ARG A 30 4.31 -9.27 4.78
N ILE A 31 3.29 -9.43 3.95
CA ILE A 31 2.94 -8.48 2.89
C ILE A 31 1.82 -7.60 3.46
N CYS A 32 2.03 -6.29 3.45
CA CYS A 32 1.03 -5.29 3.83
C CYS A 32 0.47 -4.69 2.55
N CYS A 33 -0.78 -5.00 2.20
CA CYS A 33 -1.41 -4.52 0.98
C CYS A 33 -2.49 -3.48 1.33
N VAL A 34 -2.27 -2.23 0.91
CA VAL A 34 -3.26 -1.15 1.05
C VAL A 34 -4.13 -1.15 -0.21
N VAL A 35 -5.41 -1.41 -0.05
CA VAL A 35 -6.32 -1.59 -1.18
C VAL A 35 -7.71 -1.02 -0.88
N GLY A 36 -8.24 -0.25 -1.84
CA GLY A 36 -9.65 0.15 -1.87
C GLY A 36 -10.44 -0.72 -2.82
N ASP A 37 -11.71 -0.95 -2.48
CA ASP A 37 -12.62 -1.63 -3.39
C ASP A 37 -13.00 -0.73 -4.58
N VAL A 38 -13.28 -1.37 -5.71
CA VAL A 38 -13.54 -0.65 -6.96
C VAL A 38 -15.04 -0.37 -7.10
N CYS A 39 -15.40 0.91 -7.05
CA CYS A 39 -16.77 1.35 -7.29
C CYS A 39 -17.04 1.46 -8.80
N ILE A 40 -17.98 0.70 -9.31
CA ILE A 40 -18.42 0.79 -10.70
C ILE A 40 -19.64 1.70 -10.78
N PRO A 41 -19.52 2.87 -11.43
CA PRO A 41 -20.61 3.82 -11.53
C PRO A 41 -21.69 3.34 -12.49
N ARG A 42 -22.94 3.80 -12.29
CA ARG A 42 -24.09 3.43 -13.12
C ARG A 42 -23.87 3.63 -14.62
N LYS A 43 -23.09 4.66 -14.99
CA LYS A 43 -22.78 4.95 -16.42
C LYS A 43 -21.97 3.82 -17.07
N GLN A 44 -21.15 3.10 -16.32
CA GLN A 44 -20.31 2.01 -16.83
C GLN A 44 -20.98 0.65 -16.68
N GLY A 45 -21.63 0.41 -15.54
CA GLY A 45 -22.18 -0.91 -15.19
C GLY A 45 -23.71 -1.04 -15.30
N GLY A 46 -24.42 -0.04 -15.86
CA GLY A 46 -25.89 -0.02 -15.88
C GLY A 46 -26.52 0.20 -14.50
N ARG A 47 -25.86 -0.22 -13.44
CA ARG A 47 -26.19 0.01 -12.03
C ARG A 47 -24.92 0.33 -11.25
N HIS A 48 -25.07 0.96 -10.08
CA HIS A 48 -23.94 1.13 -9.16
C HIS A 48 -23.69 -0.19 -8.41
N TYR A 49 -22.44 -0.65 -8.39
CA TYR A 49 -22.02 -1.80 -7.58
C TYR A 49 -20.54 -1.69 -7.20
N LEU A 50 -20.15 -2.47 -6.22
CA LEU A 50 -18.79 -2.57 -5.71
C LEU A 50 -18.16 -3.89 -6.15
N VAL A 51 -16.91 -3.85 -6.60
CA VAL A 51 -16.05 -5.03 -6.77
C VAL A 51 -15.18 -5.14 -5.53
N PRO A 52 -15.33 -6.21 -4.72
CA PRO A 52 -14.65 -6.34 -3.43
C PRO A 52 -13.22 -6.82 -3.61
N LEU A 53 -12.36 -6.00 -4.20
CA LEU A 53 -10.96 -6.33 -4.54
C LEU A 53 -10.17 -6.83 -3.32
N HIS A 54 -10.40 -6.25 -2.13
CA HIS A 54 -9.75 -6.68 -0.90
C HIS A 54 -10.05 -8.15 -0.56
N SER A 55 -11.28 -8.61 -0.79
CA SER A 55 -11.69 -10.00 -0.54
C SER A 55 -11.09 -10.95 -1.56
N ASP A 56 -11.08 -10.56 -2.84
CA ASP A 56 -10.52 -11.38 -3.91
C ASP A 56 -9.02 -11.59 -3.72
N ILE A 57 -8.28 -10.54 -3.32
CA ILE A 57 -6.86 -10.65 -2.97
C ILE A 57 -6.66 -11.65 -1.82
N GLN A 58 -7.47 -11.60 -0.75
CA GLN A 58 -7.33 -12.53 0.38
C GLN A 58 -7.64 -13.97 -0.01
N VAL A 59 -8.69 -14.20 -0.82
CA VAL A 59 -9.03 -15.54 -1.31
C VAL A 59 -7.91 -16.13 -2.15
N ARG A 60 -7.32 -15.33 -3.05
CA ARG A 60 -6.20 -15.76 -3.91
C ARG A 60 -4.91 -15.95 -3.11
N ALA A 61 -4.59 -15.05 -2.19
CA ALA A 61 -3.43 -15.16 -1.32
C ALA A 61 -3.42 -16.48 -0.51
N ARG A 62 -4.59 -16.91 0.00
CA ARG A 62 -4.74 -18.22 0.67
C ARG A 62 -4.42 -19.39 -0.26
N LYS A 63 -4.80 -19.31 -1.53
CA LYS A 63 -4.46 -20.35 -2.53
C LYS A 63 -2.96 -20.40 -2.82
N LEU A 64 -2.25 -19.28 -2.64
CA LEU A 64 -0.79 -19.20 -2.73
C LEU A 64 -0.07 -19.62 -1.43
N GLY A 65 -0.80 -20.10 -0.42
CA GLY A 65 -0.23 -20.56 0.85
C GLY A 65 0.11 -19.46 1.85
N LEU A 66 -0.44 -18.25 1.67
CA LEU A 66 -0.29 -17.15 2.63
C LEU A 66 -1.44 -17.16 3.64
N ASP A 67 -1.13 -16.92 4.92
CA ASP A 67 -2.13 -16.72 5.96
C ASP A 67 -2.71 -15.32 5.88
N CYS A 68 -4.01 -15.18 5.89
CA CYS A 68 -4.67 -13.89 6.07
C CYS A 68 -4.82 -13.57 7.55
N LEU A 69 -4.34 -12.40 7.97
CA LEU A 69 -4.50 -11.90 9.33
C LEU A 69 -5.60 -10.84 9.38
N THR A 70 -5.98 -10.43 10.60
CA THR A 70 -6.97 -9.36 10.80
C THR A 70 -6.54 -8.08 10.06
N PRO A 71 -7.32 -7.56 9.12
CA PRO A 71 -6.99 -6.33 8.41
C PRO A 71 -7.19 -5.11 9.29
N ILE A 72 -6.57 -3.99 8.90
CA ILE A 72 -6.92 -2.68 9.43
C ILE A 72 -7.85 -1.99 8.43
N LEU A 73 -8.92 -1.39 8.91
CA LEU A 73 -9.78 -0.50 8.16
C LEU A 73 -9.26 0.93 8.32
N TRP A 74 -8.75 1.49 7.26
CA TRP A 74 -8.28 2.86 7.26
C TRP A 74 -9.37 3.79 6.73
N HIS A 75 -9.93 4.62 7.63
CA HIS A 75 -10.90 5.65 7.27
C HIS A 75 -10.17 6.83 6.62
N LYS A 76 -10.16 6.87 5.30
CA LYS A 76 -9.46 7.84 4.50
C LYS A 76 -10.27 9.12 4.34
N ILE A 77 -10.28 9.97 5.36
CA ILE A 77 -11.09 11.22 5.42
C ILE A 77 -10.58 12.31 4.45
N ALA A 78 -9.76 12.02 3.46
CA ALA A 78 -9.03 13.04 2.71
C ALA A 78 -9.94 14.14 2.10
N ASN A 79 -11.15 13.80 1.68
CA ASN A 79 -12.01 14.74 0.93
C ASN A 79 -13.49 14.72 1.36
N GLY A 80 -13.80 14.22 2.56
CA GLY A 80 -15.19 14.11 3.03
C GLY A 80 -15.99 15.40 2.92
N ALA A 81 -15.38 16.55 3.22
CA ALA A 81 -16.03 17.85 3.11
C ALA A 81 -16.25 18.31 1.66
N MET A 82 -15.27 18.05 0.76
CA MET A 82 -15.39 18.47 -0.64
C MET A 82 -16.37 17.59 -1.43
N GLU A 83 -16.42 16.30 -1.13
CA GLU A 83 -17.38 15.38 -1.75
C GLU A 83 -18.80 15.57 -1.20
N ALA A 84 -18.96 16.03 0.04
CA ALA A 84 -20.25 16.41 0.60
C ALA A 84 -20.75 17.76 0.07
N GLN A 85 -19.87 18.69 -0.29
CA GLN A 85 -20.20 20.00 -0.84
C GLN A 85 -20.22 20.04 -2.37
N GLY A 86 -19.55 19.12 -3.04
CA GLY A 86 -19.56 18.98 -4.50
C GLY A 86 -20.69 18.06 -4.96
N ASN A 87 -20.65 17.62 -6.18
CA ASN A 87 -21.63 16.75 -6.86
C ASN A 87 -22.08 15.47 -6.09
N GLY A 88 -21.55 15.25 -4.89
CA GLY A 88 -21.83 14.12 -4.02
C GLY A 88 -23.21 14.14 -3.34
N ALA A 89 -23.88 15.29 -3.23
CA ALA A 89 -25.21 15.33 -2.62
C ALA A 89 -26.28 14.52 -3.39
N GLY A 90 -26.06 14.28 -4.68
CA GLY A 90 -26.86 13.36 -5.50
C GLY A 90 -26.60 11.88 -5.23
N PHE A 91 -25.53 11.55 -4.50
CA PHE A 91 -25.12 10.17 -4.22
C PHE A 91 -25.96 9.50 -3.12
N TYR A 92 -26.45 10.28 -2.17
CA TYR A 92 -27.16 9.74 -1.00
C TYR A 92 -28.61 9.36 -1.28
N GLY A 93 -29.06 9.54 -2.52
CA GLY A 93 -30.47 9.30 -2.88
C GLY A 93 -31.40 10.33 -2.23
N LYS A 94 -32.69 10.12 -2.43
CA LYS A 94 -33.70 10.95 -1.79
C LYS A 94 -34.08 10.34 -0.43
N PRO A 95 -34.28 11.14 0.64
CA PRO A 95 -34.48 10.60 2.00
C PRO A 95 -35.74 9.72 2.15
N TYR A 96 -36.65 9.74 1.19
CA TYR A 96 -37.87 8.94 1.17
C TYR A 96 -37.79 7.73 0.22
N GLN A 97 -36.63 7.44 -0.35
CA GLN A 97 -36.42 6.30 -1.26
C GLN A 97 -35.43 5.31 -0.68
N PRO A 98 -35.67 3.98 -0.75
CA PRO A 98 -34.78 2.96 -0.23
C PRO A 98 -33.53 2.72 -1.13
N GLY A 99 -33.18 3.69 -1.98
CA GLY A 99 -32.08 3.60 -2.94
C GLY A 99 -30.80 4.33 -2.50
N GLY A 100 -30.63 4.56 -1.20
CA GLY A 100 -29.42 5.21 -0.67
C GLY A 100 -28.16 4.39 -0.95
N ILE A 101 -27.05 5.06 -1.31
CA ILE A 101 -25.76 4.46 -1.52
C ILE A 101 -24.86 4.87 -0.36
N ILE A 102 -24.28 3.89 0.32
CA ILE A 102 -23.28 4.15 1.36
C ILE A 102 -21.96 4.49 0.67
N LYS A 103 -21.34 5.59 1.11
CA LYS A 103 -20.04 6.04 0.58
C LYS A 103 -18.95 5.05 0.96
N ASN A 104 -18.10 4.71 0.00
CA ASN A 104 -16.89 3.94 0.25
C ASN A 104 -15.76 4.90 0.63
N ASP A 105 -15.62 5.19 1.92
CA ASP A 105 -14.64 6.13 2.49
C ASP A 105 -13.51 5.42 3.27
N ILE A 106 -13.45 4.09 3.14
CA ILE A 106 -12.42 3.26 3.75
C ILE A 106 -11.52 2.62 2.71
N GLU A 107 -10.28 2.36 3.11
CA GLU A 107 -9.37 1.43 2.45
C GLU A 107 -8.99 0.31 3.44
N HIS A 108 -8.72 -0.88 2.89
CA HIS A 108 -8.31 -2.04 3.67
C HIS A 108 -6.78 -2.14 3.66
N ILE A 109 -6.19 -2.37 4.81
CA ILE A 109 -4.79 -2.73 4.95
C ILE A 109 -4.76 -4.22 5.27
N LEU A 110 -4.49 -5.04 4.25
CA LEU A 110 -4.45 -6.48 4.37
C LEU A 110 -3.08 -6.93 4.84
N PHE A 111 -3.06 -7.97 5.68
CA PHE A 111 -1.83 -8.61 6.14
C PHE A 111 -1.83 -10.06 5.69
N LEU A 112 -0.90 -10.37 4.78
CA LEU A 112 -0.71 -11.71 4.24
C LEU A 112 0.62 -12.23 4.78
N ARG A 113 0.60 -13.28 5.58
CA ARG A 113 1.78 -13.80 6.26
C ARG A 113 2.30 -15.04 5.55
N LYS A 114 3.62 -15.09 5.31
CA LYS A 114 4.29 -16.31 4.89
C LYS A 114 4.43 -17.26 6.08
N GLY A 115 4.14 -18.52 5.89
CA GLY A 115 4.39 -19.56 6.89
C GLY A 115 5.85 -19.61 7.33
N GLY A 116 6.10 -20.26 8.47
CA GLY A 116 7.42 -20.39 9.08
C GLY A 116 7.57 -19.62 10.39
N GLU A 117 8.71 -19.81 11.02
CA GLU A 117 8.99 -19.18 12.32
C GLU A 117 9.33 -17.68 12.17
N TYR A 118 8.97 -16.90 13.17
CA TYR A 118 9.38 -15.51 13.24
C TYR A 118 10.89 -15.39 13.43
N ARG A 119 11.51 -14.52 12.67
CA ARG A 119 12.93 -14.21 12.82
C ARG A 119 13.22 -13.62 14.20
N SER A 120 14.20 -14.18 14.87
CA SER A 120 14.77 -13.55 16.06
C SER A 120 15.79 -12.48 15.65
N ALA A 121 15.75 -11.33 16.31
CA ALA A 121 16.69 -10.25 16.08
C ALA A 121 17.65 -10.08 17.29
N PRO A 122 18.90 -9.62 17.09
CA PRO A 122 19.80 -9.26 18.18
C PRO A 122 19.21 -8.19 19.11
N MET A 123 19.65 -8.15 20.35
CA MET A 123 19.14 -7.21 21.37
C MET A 123 19.20 -5.75 20.93
N MET A 124 20.32 -5.33 20.34
CA MET A 124 20.48 -3.97 19.83
C MET A 124 19.46 -3.64 18.76
N GLN A 125 19.22 -4.57 17.82
CA GLN A 125 18.24 -4.38 16.75
C GLN A 125 16.81 -4.29 17.30
N LYS A 126 16.50 -5.08 18.32
CA LYS A 126 15.21 -5.01 19.05
C LYS A 126 15.06 -3.64 19.73
N ALA A 127 16.10 -3.16 20.42
CA ALA A 127 16.09 -1.87 21.09
C ALA A 127 15.87 -0.70 20.12
N LEU A 128 16.52 -0.73 18.95
CA LEU A 128 16.33 0.26 17.89
C LEU A 128 14.97 0.19 17.18
N SER A 129 14.22 -0.86 17.43
CA SER A 129 12.90 -1.11 16.82
C SER A 129 11.75 -0.92 17.78
N MET A 130 12.03 -0.50 19.01
CA MET A 130 10.99 -0.31 20.02
C MET A 130 10.02 0.80 19.59
N LEU A 131 8.74 0.51 19.74
CA LEU A 131 7.67 1.50 19.65
C LEU A 131 7.43 2.10 21.04
N THR A 132 7.00 3.35 21.09
CA THR A 132 6.51 3.93 22.32
C THR A 132 5.17 3.26 22.73
N ARG A 133 4.79 3.45 23.99
CA ARG A 133 3.50 2.92 24.46
C ARG A 133 2.32 3.55 23.72
N GLU A 134 2.42 4.83 23.41
CA GLU A 134 1.43 5.59 22.65
C GLU A 134 1.31 5.10 21.20
N GLU A 135 2.44 4.87 20.53
CA GLU A 135 2.47 4.28 19.18
C GLU A 135 1.82 2.90 19.17
N MET A 136 2.16 2.02 20.13
CA MET A 136 1.57 0.69 20.25
C MET A 136 0.05 0.76 20.45
N GLN A 137 -0.43 1.60 21.36
CA GLN A 137 -1.86 1.75 21.65
C GLN A 137 -2.64 2.34 20.47
N ALA A 138 -2.04 3.24 19.71
CA ALA A 138 -2.68 3.87 18.57
C ALA A 138 -2.67 2.97 17.32
N TRP A 139 -1.55 2.27 17.04
CA TRP A 139 -1.33 1.59 15.75
C TRP A 139 -1.77 0.12 15.73
N GLN A 140 -1.93 -0.53 16.89
CA GLN A 140 -2.41 -1.91 16.97
C GLN A 140 -3.95 -2.04 16.96
N ARG A 141 -4.65 -0.98 16.56
CA ARG A 141 -6.10 -0.98 16.40
C ARG A 141 -6.49 -1.47 15.01
N SER A 142 -7.63 -2.13 14.92
CA SER A 142 -8.19 -2.59 13.65
C SER A 142 -8.88 -1.48 12.84
N ILE A 143 -9.04 -0.28 13.39
CA ILE A 143 -9.62 0.88 12.72
C ILE A 143 -8.69 2.08 12.94
N TRP A 144 -8.22 2.67 11.83
CA TRP A 144 -7.43 3.89 11.83
C TRP A 144 -8.24 5.06 11.27
N THR A 145 -8.45 6.08 12.11
CA THR A 145 -9.20 7.29 11.78
C THR A 145 -8.34 8.56 11.85
N ASP A 146 -7.13 8.44 12.38
CA ASP A 146 -6.22 9.54 12.67
C ASP A 146 -5.24 9.88 11.53
N LEU A 147 -5.23 9.05 10.46
CA LEU A 147 -4.41 9.26 9.28
C LEU A 147 -5.22 9.86 8.13
N ARG A 148 -4.83 11.03 7.68
CA ARG A 148 -5.42 11.65 6.49
C ARG A 148 -4.82 11.05 5.21
N GLY A 149 -5.63 10.88 4.17
CA GLY A 149 -5.16 10.50 2.85
C GLY A 149 -4.18 11.53 2.26
N ALA A 150 -3.27 11.08 1.41
CA ALA A 150 -2.35 11.97 0.72
C ALA A 150 -3.06 12.79 -0.37
N SER A 151 -2.55 14.00 -0.64
CA SER A 151 -3.07 14.83 -1.71
C SER A 151 -2.64 14.33 -3.08
N THR A 152 -3.57 14.28 -4.04
CA THR A 152 -3.30 13.96 -5.45
C THR A 152 -2.50 15.05 -6.19
N ARG A 153 -2.23 16.20 -5.54
CA ARG A 153 -1.40 17.28 -6.10
C ARG A 153 0.04 16.86 -6.40
N SER A 154 0.48 15.71 -5.89
CA SER A 154 1.79 15.12 -6.21
C SER A 154 1.89 14.55 -7.63
N GLY A 155 0.81 14.55 -8.41
CA GLY A 155 0.76 13.99 -9.77
C GLY A 155 0.50 12.47 -9.82
N HIS A 156 0.34 11.80 -8.67
CA HIS A 156 -0.04 10.38 -8.62
C HIS A 156 -1.54 10.25 -8.35
N PRO A 157 -2.26 9.36 -9.07
CA PRO A 157 -3.73 9.24 -8.94
C PRO A 157 -4.20 8.69 -7.59
N ALA A 158 -3.39 7.89 -6.92
CA ALA A 158 -3.74 7.24 -5.67
C ALA A 158 -2.55 7.18 -4.69
N PRO A 159 -2.01 8.34 -4.25
CA PRO A 159 -0.92 8.34 -3.29
C PRO A 159 -1.43 7.96 -1.90
N TYR A 160 -0.60 7.26 -1.12
CA TYR A 160 -0.82 7.12 0.31
C TYR A 160 0.25 7.88 1.11
N PRO A 161 -0.05 8.33 2.32
CA PRO A 161 0.86 9.16 3.10
C PRO A 161 2.09 8.37 3.55
N VAL A 162 3.25 9.01 3.60
CA VAL A 162 4.50 8.42 4.12
C VAL A 162 4.31 7.90 5.54
N GLU A 163 3.52 8.60 6.37
CA GLU A 163 3.20 8.19 7.74
C GLU A 163 2.51 6.82 7.81
N LEU A 164 1.59 6.50 6.86
CA LEU A 164 0.96 5.18 6.82
C LEU A 164 2.00 4.08 6.61
N ALA A 165 2.89 4.27 5.63
CA ALA A 165 3.97 3.33 5.38
C ALA A 165 4.94 3.22 6.56
N GLU A 166 5.27 4.34 7.23
CA GLU A 166 6.14 4.37 8.39
C GLU A 166 5.57 3.53 9.55
N ARG A 167 4.27 3.68 9.84
CA ARG A 167 3.59 2.88 10.86
C ARG A 167 3.68 1.38 10.56
N LEU A 168 3.38 0.98 9.33
CA LEU A 168 3.42 -0.43 8.92
C LEU A 168 4.86 -0.98 8.97
N ILE A 169 5.85 -0.23 8.51
CA ILE A 169 7.24 -0.61 8.54
C ILE A 169 7.73 -0.78 9.98
N LYS A 170 7.45 0.16 10.87
CA LYS A 170 7.83 0.06 12.29
C LYS A 170 7.13 -1.09 13.00
N LEU A 171 5.86 -1.37 12.70
CA LEU A 171 5.10 -2.47 13.31
C LEU A 171 5.62 -3.85 12.91
N PHE A 172 6.13 -4.01 11.67
CA PHE A 172 6.34 -5.34 11.09
C PHE A 172 7.76 -5.61 10.60
N SER A 173 8.71 -4.73 10.92
CA SER A 173 10.13 -4.93 10.61
C SER A 173 11.03 -4.44 11.74
N PHE A 174 12.26 -4.95 11.78
CA PHE A 174 13.29 -4.43 12.67
C PHE A 174 14.14 -3.36 11.98
N ALA A 175 14.79 -2.49 12.76
CA ALA A 175 15.76 -1.54 12.25
C ALA A 175 16.84 -2.26 11.43
N GLY A 176 17.20 -1.71 10.26
CA GLY A 176 18.13 -2.33 9.32
C GLY A 176 17.53 -3.43 8.43
N ASP A 177 16.27 -3.84 8.62
CA ASP A 177 15.60 -4.76 7.68
C ASP A 177 15.40 -4.12 6.31
N THR A 178 15.19 -4.95 5.29
CA THR A 178 14.88 -4.50 3.93
C THR A 178 13.39 -4.64 3.66
N VAL A 179 12.77 -3.55 3.24
CA VAL A 179 11.36 -3.47 2.82
C VAL A 179 11.32 -3.51 1.30
N LEU A 180 10.51 -4.40 0.73
CA LEU A 180 10.25 -4.45 -0.71
C LEU A 180 8.91 -3.78 -1.03
N ASP A 181 8.90 -2.87 -2.00
CA ASP A 181 7.70 -2.30 -2.59
C ASP A 181 7.67 -2.59 -4.09
N PRO A 182 6.81 -3.52 -4.55
CA PRO A 182 6.72 -3.87 -5.96
C PRO A 182 5.95 -2.84 -6.80
N PHE A 183 5.30 -1.84 -6.16
CA PHE A 183 4.47 -0.81 -6.79
C PHE A 183 4.78 0.58 -6.22
N ALA A 184 6.05 0.99 -6.33
CA ALA A 184 6.59 2.11 -5.57
C ALA A 184 5.93 3.47 -5.82
N GLY A 185 5.33 3.68 -6.98
CA GLY A 185 4.72 4.96 -7.32
C GLY A 185 5.68 6.13 -7.13
N THR A 186 5.31 7.08 -6.28
CA THR A 186 6.14 8.25 -5.93
C THR A 186 7.10 8.00 -4.77
N GLY A 187 7.25 6.75 -4.31
CA GLY A 187 8.27 6.33 -3.35
C GLY A 187 7.92 6.56 -1.88
N SER A 188 6.65 6.60 -1.51
CA SER A 188 6.23 6.80 -0.10
C SER A 188 6.80 5.72 0.83
N THR A 189 6.77 4.44 0.42
CA THR A 189 7.34 3.34 1.20
C THR A 189 8.84 3.50 1.43
N SER A 190 9.59 3.83 0.38
CA SER A 190 11.04 4.01 0.49
C SER A 190 11.41 5.23 1.34
N GLN A 191 10.64 6.33 1.25
CA GLN A 191 10.81 7.47 2.14
C GLN A 191 10.58 7.08 3.60
N ALA A 192 9.51 6.34 3.87
CA ALA A 192 9.19 5.84 5.20
C ALA A 192 10.27 4.87 5.73
N ALA A 193 10.79 4.00 4.88
CA ALA A 193 11.88 3.09 5.26
C ALA A 193 13.14 3.86 5.69
N ILE A 194 13.55 4.89 4.95
CA ILE A 194 14.67 5.77 5.32
C ILE A 194 14.39 6.41 6.68
N ILE A 195 13.22 7.01 6.89
CA ILE A 195 12.85 7.68 8.15
C ILE A 195 12.87 6.68 9.32
N ALA A 196 12.39 5.48 9.09
CA ALA A 196 12.32 4.43 10.10
C ALA A 196 13.65 3.68 10.32
N GLY A 197 14.73 4.00 9.60
CA GLY A 197 16.03 3.31 9.72
C GLY A 197 16.01 1.89 9.13
N ARG A 198 15.30 1.69 8.03
CA ARG A 198 15.23 0.44 7.27
C ARG A 198 15.81 0.66 5.86
N ASN A 199 16.23 -0.43 5.25
CA ASN A 199 16.57 -0.44 3.83
C ASN A 199 15.30 -0.61 2.98
N SER A 200 15.33 -0.20 1.72
CA SER A 200 14.23 -0.46 0.79
C SER A 200 14.71 -0.87 -0.58
N ILE A 201 13.92 -1.75 -1.20
CA ILE A 201 13.98 -2.08 -2.62
C ILE A 201 12.61 -1.71 -3.18
N ALA A 202 12.59 -0.99 -4.30
CA ALA A 202 11.36 -0.47 -4.86
C ALA A 202 11.37 -0.64 -6.39
N ASN A 203 10.27 -1.13 -6.93
CA ASN A 203 10.08 -1.28 -8.37
C ASN A 203 8.98 -0.32 -8.84
N GLU A 204 9.24 0.40 -9.93
CA GLU A 204 8.28 1.29 -10.56
C GLU A 204 8.44 1.19 -12.08
N ILE A 205 7.35 0.89 -12.77
CA ILE A 205 7.34 0.70 -14.21
C ILE A 205 7.15 2.02 -14.98
N GLU A 206 6.48 2.99 -14.33
CA GLU A 206 6.19 4.27 -14.96
C GLU A 206 7.35 5.25 -14.74
N PRO A 207 8.10 5.64 -15.81
CA PRO A 207 9.27 6.49 -15.68
C PRO A 207 9.00 7.83 -15.00
N ALA A 208 7.83 8.41 -15.21
CA ALA A 208 7.45 9.69 -14.61
C ALA A 208 7.35 9.57 -13.08
N TYR A 209 6.79 8.48 -12.56
CA TYR A 209 6.72 8.24 -11.12
C TYR A 209 8.08 7.90 -10.53
N PHE A 210 8.88 7.12 -11.24
CA PHE A 210 10.25 6.85 -10.84
C PHE A 210 11.06 8.13 -10.63
N GLU A 211 10.99 9.11 -11.56
CA GLU A 211 11.69 10.39 -11.43
C GLU A 211 11.19 11.21 -10.23
N ILE A 212 9.90 11.18 -9.93
CA ILE A 212 9.33 11.83 -8.74
C ILE A 212 9.85 11.15 -7.48
N ALA A 213 9.85 9.82 -7.43
CA ALA A 213 10.36 9.04 -6.32
C ALA A 213 11.85 9.34 -6.08
N ALA A 214 12.67 9.29 -7.12
CA ALA A 214 14.10 9.56 -7.04
C ALA A 214 14.42 10.94 -6.46
N ARG A 215 13.71 11.99 -6.90
CA ARG A 215 13.86 13.35 -6.36
C ARG A 215 13.46 13.42 -4.88
N SER A 216 12.34 12.79 -4.52
CA SER A 216 11.84 12.77 -3.15
C SER A 216 12.80 12.05 -2.22
N LEU A 217 13.33 10.89 -2.62
CA LEU A 217 14.27 10.09 -1.84
C LEU A 217 15.59 10.84 -1.60
N ARG A 218 16.16 11.50 -2.62
CA ARG A 218 17.35 12.34 -2.45
C ARG A 218 17.14 13.46 -1.43
N LYS A 219 15.93 14.06 -1.41
CA LYS A 219 15.57 15.11 -0.45
C LYS A 219 15.47 14.57 0.97
N VAL A 220 14.85 13.42 1.17
CA VAL A 220 14.71 12.77 2.48
C VAL A 220 16.06 12.32 2.99
N ALA A 221 16.86 11.63 2.17
CA ALA A 221 18.21 11.16 2.53
C ALA A 221 19.14 12.28 3.03
N ARG A 222 19.04 13.50 2.46
CA ARG A 222 19.81 14.67 2.92
C ARG A 222 19.36 15.22 4.27
N ARG A 223 18.10 15.00 4.65
CA ARG A 223 17.53 15.52 5.90
C ARG A 223 17.72 14.57 7.08
N VAL A 224 17.74 13.29 6.81
CA VAL A 224 17.90 12.25 7.82
C VAL A 224 19.38 12.07 8.09
N ARG A 225 19.87 12.61 9.23
CA ARG A 225 21.23 12.41 9.71
C ARG A 225 21.25 11.14 10.56
N PHE A 226 21.54 10.02 9.92
CA PHE A 226 21.94 8.83 10.66
C PHE A 226 23.44 8.87 10.92
N THR A 227 23.87 8.26 12.02
CA THR A 227 25.28 8.02 12.34
C THR A 227 25.94 6.98 11.41
N GLY A 228 25.22 6.46 10.43
CA GLY A 228 25.66 5.56 9.38
C GLY A 228 25.42 6.16 7.99
N ALA A 229 26.18 5.71 7.01
CA ALA A 229 26.01 6.15 5.62
C ALA A 229 24.66 5.68 5.07
N VAL A 230 23.80 6.63 4.67
CA VAL A 230 22.64 6.34 3.84
C VAL A 230 23.09 6.37 2.39
N GLU A 231 23.29 5.20 1.81
CA GLU A 231 23.60 5.07 0.39
C GLU A 231 22.29 4.81 -0.38
N ALA A 232 21.86 5.78 -1.18
CA ALA A 232 20.77 5.58 -2.13
C ALA A 232 21.36 5.19 -3.48
N ARG A 233 21.32 3.91 -3.82
CA ARG A 233 21.59 3.42 -5.18
C ARG A 233 20.29 3.46 -5.96
N LEU A 234 20.26 4.26 -7.01
CA LEU A 234 19.16 4.33 -7.96
C LEU A 234 19.62 3.59 -9.22
N ASP A 235 19.43 2.28 -9.23
CA ASP A 235 19.66 1.48 -10.42
C ASP A 235 18.42 1.60 -11.31
N VAL A 236 18.60 2.27 -12.45
CA VAL A 236 17.63 2.23 -13.53
C VAL A 236 17.94 0.97 -14.32
N ASP A 237 17.30 -0.13 -13.98
CA ASP A 237 17.25 -1.25 -14.91
C ASP A 237 16.43 -0.78 -16.13
N ARG A 238 17.14 -0.40 -17.17
CA ARG A 238 16.55 -0.18 -18.51
C ARG A 238 16.24 -1.57 -19.08
N GLY A 239 15.39 -2.33 -18.32
CA GLY A 239 14.97 -3.66 -18.64
C GLY A 239 14.68 -3.77 -20.12
N ARG A 240 15.27 -4.76 -20.77
CA ARG A 240 14.86 -5.19 -22.09
C ARG A 240 13.35 -5.32 -22.06
N ALA A 241 12.66 -4.45 -22.79
CA ALA A 241 11.26 -4.61 -23.08
C ALA A 241 11.06 -6.09 -23.43
N MET A 242 10.28 -6.81 -22.64
CA MET A 242 9.81 -8.13 -23.01
C MET A 242 9.06 -7.91 -24.34
N ARG A 243 9.73 -8.23 -25.43
CA ARG A 243 9.05 -8.31 -26.72
C ARG A 243 7.99 -9.37 -26.54
N SER A 244 6.74 -8.95 -26.54
CA SER A 244 5.60 -9.80 -26.74
C SER A 244 5.92 -10.71 -27.92
N ALA A 245 6.19 -11.99 -27.65
CA ALA A 245 6.15 -12.99 -28.70
C ALA A 245 4.66 -13.18 -29.01
N ALA A 246 4.21 -12.51 -30.05
CA ALA A 246 3.02 -12.91 -30.76
C ALA A 246 3.31 -14.30 -31.39
N VAL A 247 2.54 -15.30 -30.98
CA VAL A 247 2.11 -16.44 -31.81
C VAL A 247 0.68 -16.76 -31.41
#